data_f5f68477b468360fb125f6d8553398a7
#
_entry.id   f5f68477b468360fb125f6d8553398a7
#
_cell.length_a   1.000
_cell.length_b   1.000
_cell.length_c   1.000
_cell.angle_alpha   90.00
_cell.angle_beta   90.00
_cell.angle_gamma   90.00
#
_symmetry.space_group_name_H-M   'P 1'
#
loop_
_entity.id
_entity.type
_entity.pdbx_description
1 polymer ?
#
loop_
_entity_poly.entity_id
_entity_poly.type
_entity_poly.pdbx_seq_one_letter_code
_entity_poly.pdbx_strand_id
1 'polypeptide(L)'
;MQNRFAAPAGIALTVACLAGCSSPQAPGPPAAGVTINGSDALQTQAVTCRQLQWTWTIDIGDAASGANLSVGTGEQKPAAISVHINNVGGFSGMYSQSDGAADTRVSGETFTIAGTANGIRTDTKEPASAQYKIVARC
;
A
#
# COMPACT_ATOMS: atom_id res chain seq x y z
N MET A 1 82.05 0.86 -16.67
CA MET A 1 81.14 1.09 -17.79
C MET A 1 80.01 0.09 -17.70
N GLN A 2 79.01 0.35 -16.90
CA GLN A 2 77.79 -0.46 -16.89
C GLN A 2 76.61 0.45 -16.52
N ASN A 3 75.85 0.80 -17.50
CA ASN A 3 74.57 1.52 -17.33
C ASN A 3 73.53 0.54 -16.91
N ARG A 4 73.05 0.68 -15.69
CA ARG A 4 71.85 -0.01 -15.27
C ARG A 4 70.70 1.00 -15.27
N PHE A 5 69.85 0.90 -16.24
CA PHE A 5 68.62 1.64 -16.25
C PHE A 5 67.60 0.87 -15.41
N ALA A 6 67.24 1.42 -14.29
CA ALA A 6 66.11 0.97 -13.51
C ALA A 6 64.84 1.69 -14.05
N ALA A 7 63.92 0.91 -14.55
CA ALA A 7 62.63 1.43 -14.95
C ALA A 7 61.70 1.49 -13.69
N PRO A 8 61.01 2.61 -13.45
CA PRO A 8 59.97 2.61 -12.42
C PRO A 8 58.65 2.02 -12.98
N ALA A 9 58.18 0.99 -12.36
CA ALA A 9 56.85 0.45 -12.62
C ALA A 9 55.80 1.43 -12.14
N GLY A 10 55.07 2.01 -13.08
CA GLY A 10 53.91 2.83 -12.78
C GLY A 10 52.73 1.95 -12.40
N ILE A 11 52.27 2.07 -11.15
CA ILE A 11 51.04 1.46 -10.70
C ILE A 11 49.89 2.36 -11.11
N ALA A 12 49.16 1.96 -12.12
CA ALA A 12 47.90 2.61 -12.50
C ALA A 12 46.82 2.15 -11.56
N LEU A 13 46.42 3.00 -10.62
CA LEU A 13 45.22 2.81 -9.81
C LEU A 13 44.02 3.10 -10.73
N THR A 14 43.36 2.06 -11.21
CA THR A 14 42.05 2.19 -11.81
C THR A 14 41.02 2.34 -10.71
N VAL A 15 40.57 3.56 -10.47
CA VAL A 15 39.40 3.83 -9.64
C VAL A 15 38.17 3.39 -10.46
N ALA A 16 37.62 2.21 -10.10
CA ALA A 16 36.32 1.78 -10.61
C ALA A 16 35.25 2.63 -9.92
N CYS A 17 34.75 3.65 -10.61
CA CYS A 17 33.53 4.34 -10.21
C CYS A 17 32.39 3.33 -10.33
N LEU A 18 32.00 2.73 -9.23
CA LEU A 18 30.70 2.08 -9.11
C LEU A 18 29.64 3.18 -9.09
N ALA A 19 29.30 3.65 -10.27
CA ALA A 19 28.07 4.44 -10.44
C ALA A 19 26.91 3.48 -10.16
N GLY A 20 26.44 3.47 -8.94
CA GLY A 20 25.19 2.81 -8.58
C GLY A 20 24.06 3.50 -9.33
N CYS A 21 23.74 3.04 -10.52
CA CYS A 21 22.48 3.39 -11.17
C CYS A 21 21.36 2.73 -10.38
N SER A 22 20.78 3.46 -9.41
CA SER A 22 19.48 3.09 -8.90
C SER A 22 18.48 3.34 -10.02
N SER A 23 18.16 2.28 -10.77
CA SER A 23 17.07 2.32 -11.72
C SER A 23 15.79 2.65 -10.94
N PRO A 24 14.94 3.63 -11.37
CA PRO A 24 13.65 3.79 -10.78
C PRO A 24 12.92 2.45 -10.91
N GLN A 25 12.54 1.85 -9.78
CA GLN A 25 11.77 0.62 -9.82
C GLN A 25 10.46 0.92 -10.55
N ALA A 26 10.17 0.13 -11.59
CA ALA A 26 8.86 0.14 -12.21
C ALA A 26 7.80 -0.11 -11.12
N PRO A 27 6.62 0.58 -11.15
CA PRO A 27 5.56 0.29 -10.21
C PRO A 27 5.29 -1.21 -10.24
N GLY A 28 5.31 -1.84 -9.07
CA GLY A 28 5.06 -3.26 -8.94
C GLY A 28 3.62 -3.61 -9.33
N PRO A 29 3.27 -4.91 -9.42
CA PRO A 29 1.91 -5.32 -9.70
C PRO A 29 0.95 -4.80 -8.62
N PRO A 30 -0.34 -4.65 -8.93
CA PRO A 30 -1.34 -4.29 -7.93
C PRO A 30 -1.26 -5.24 -6.72
N ALA A 31 -1.33 -4.68 -5.54
CA ALA A 31 -1.28 -5.44 -4.30
C ALA A 31 -1.95 -4.65 -3.17
N ALA A 32 -2.49 -5.34 -2.20
CA ALA A 32 -3.04 -4.70 -1.02
C ALA A 32 -2.77 -5.50 0.26
N GLY A 33 -2.67 -4.77 1.37
CA GLY A 33 -2.63 -5.29 2.71
C GLY A 33 -3.72 -4.68 3.57
N VAL A 34 -4.39 -5.50 4.34
CA VAL A 34 -5.40 -5.06 5.32
C VAL A 34 -4.97 -5.50 6.70
N THR A 35 -4.89 -4.53 7.59
CA THR A 35 -4.57 -4.71 9.00
C THR A 35 -5.83 -4.47 9.83
N ILE A 36 -6.15 -5.38 10.73
CA ILE A 36 -7.28 -5.28 11.66
C ILE A 36 -6.73 -5.30 13.09
N ASN A 37 -7.04 -4.25 13.86
CA ASN A 37 -6.58 -4.09 15.24
C ASN A 37 -5.05 -4.26 15.41
N GLY A 38 -4.29 -3.75 14.44
CA GLY A 38 -2.83 -3.79 14.47
C GLY A 38 -2.20 -5.09 13.96
N SER A 39 -3.00 -6.09 13.56
CA SER A 39 -2.49 -7.36 13.03
C SER A 39 -2.75 -7.47 11.53
N ASP A 40 -1.75 -7.93 10.79
CA ASP A 40 -1.89 -8.20 9.37
C ASP A 40 -2.92 -9.32 9.16
N ALA A 41 -4.01 -9.00 8.48
CA ALA A 41 -5.14 -9.89 8.34
C ALA A 41 -5.36 -10.38 6.91
N LEU A 42 -4.92 -9.62 5.91
CA LEU A 42 -5.00 -9.98 4.50
C LEU A 42 -3.83 -9.37 3.74
N GLN A 43 -3.17 -10.19 2.94
CA GLN A 43 -2.21 -9.76 1.93
C GLN A 43 -2.60 -10.40 0.62
N THR A 44 -2.79 -9.61 -0.43
CA THR A 44 -3.28 -10.12 -1.71
C THR A 44 -2.80 -9.29 -2.89
N GLN A 45 -2.68 -9.92 -4.03
CA GLN A 45 -2.48 -9.28 -5.32
C GLN A 45 -3.80 -9.13 -6.10
N ALA A 46 -4.89 -9.68 -5.57
CA ALA A 46 -6.23 -9.52 -6.14
C ALA A 46 -6.76 -8.11 -5.81
N VAL A 47 -6.37 -7.15 -6.62
CA VAL A 47 -6.75 -5.74 -6.48
C VAL A 47 -7.24 -5.24 -7.83
N THR A 48 -8.43 -4.68 -7.84
CA THR A 48 -9.00 -4.02 -9.03
C THR A 48 -9.32 -2.58 -8.70
N CYS A 49 -8.73 -1.66 -9.44
CA CYS A 49 -8.92 -0.24 -9.26
C CYS A 49 -9.67 0.34 -10.45
N ARG A 50 -10.67 1.15 -10.15
CA ARG A 50 -11.43 1.89 -11.18
C ARG A 50 -11.57 3.34 -10.74
N GLN A 51 -11.39 4.24 -11.69
CA GLN A 51 -11.59 5.66 -11.47
C GLN A 51 -12.75 6.15 -12.33
N LEU A 52 -13.67 6.85 -11.70
CA LEU A 52 -14.73 7.58 -12.37
C LEU A 52 -14.70 9.02 -11.86
N GLN A 53 -14.32 9.95 -12.74
CA GLN A 53 -14.10 11.35 -12.38
C GLN A 53 -13.11 11.47 -11.19
N TRP A 54 -13.54 11.97 -10.05
CA TRP A 54 -12.73 12.19 -8.86
C TRP A 54 -12.87 11.09 -7.81
N THR A 55 -13.51 9.98 -8.17
CA THR A 55 -13.76 8.88 -7.26
C THR A 55 -13.05 7.63 -7.73
N TRP A 56 -12.27 7.05 -6.85
CA TRP A 56 -11.66 5.75 -7.02
C TRP A 56 -12.47 4.69 -6.29
N THR A 57 -12.72 3.58 -6.96
CA THR A 57 -13.26 2.37 -6.36
C THR A 57 -12.18 1.30 -6.40
N ILE A 58 -11.86 0.72 -5.25
CA ILE A 58 -10.80 -0.26 -5.11
C ILE A 58 -11.39 -1.51 -4.49
N ASP A 59 -11.35 -2.62 -5.24
CA ASP A 59 -11.78 -3.93 -4.80
C ASP A 59 -10.56 -4.76 -4.43
N ILE A 60 -10.54 -5.30 -3.21
CA ILE A 60 -9.42 -6.06 -2.64
C ILE A 60 -9.90 -7.44 -2.23
N GLY A 61 -9.17 -8.47 -2.65
CA GLY A 61 -9.49 -9.84 -2.30
C GLY A 61 -10.62 -10.42 -3.13
N ASP A 62 -11.42 -11.26 -2.51
CA ASP A 62 -12.54 -11.94 -3.16
C ASP A 62 -13.82 -11.88 -2.33
N ALA A 63 -14.87 -12.58 -2.77
CA ALA A 63 -16.16 -12.59 -2.09
C ALA A 63 -16.12 -13.26 -0.71
N ALA A 64 -15.15 -14.14 -0.45
CA ALA A 64 -15.00 -14.82 0.84
C ALA A 64 -14.25 -13.98 1.87
N SER A 65 -13.27 -13.19 1.43
CA SER A 65 -12.46 -12.34 2.30
C SER A 65 -11.89 -11.18 1.50
N GLY A 66 -12.26 -9.98 1.84
CA GLY A 66 -11.79 -8.82 1.10
C GLY A 66 -12.31 -7.50 1.63
N ALA A 67 -12.02 -6.45 0.89
CA ALA A 67 -12.49 -5.10 1.18
C ALA A 67 -12.86 -4.37 -0.10
N ASN A 68 -13.81 -3.46 0.01
CA ASN A 68 -14.16 -2.52 -1.05
C ASN A 68 -14.04 -1.10 -0.52
N LEU A 69 -13.35 -0.26 -1.25
CA LEU A 69 -13.08 1.12 -0.88
C LEU A 69 -13.64 2.08 -1.92
N SER A 70 -14.18 3.20 -1.44
CA SER A 70 -14.47 4.36 -2.27
C SER A 70 -13.70 5.56 -1.73
N VAL A 71 -12.88 6.19 -2.57
CA VAL A 71 -11.99 7.28 -2.21
C VAL A 71 -12.20 8.46 -3.15
N GLY A 72 -12.50 9.61 -2.60
CA GLY A 72 -12.57 10.87 -3.34
C GLY A 72 -11.21 11.53 -3.43
N THR A 73 -10.83 11.98 -4.63
CA THR A 73 -9.54 12.65 -4.91
C THR A 73 -9.72 13.97 -5.66
N GLY A 74 -10.79 14.71 -5.39
CA GLY A 74 -11.04 15.99 -6.03
C GLY A 74 -10.09 17.11 -5.65
N GLU A 75 -10.50 18.35 -5.78
CA GLU A 75 -9.67 19.53 -5.50
C GLU A 75 -9.24 19.63 -4.02
N GLN A 76 -9.95 18.97 -3.14
CA GLN A 76 -9.64 18.91 -1.72
C GLN A 76 -8.69 17.73 -1.43
N LYS A 77 -8.29 17.60 -0.16
CA LYS A 77 -7.50 16.45 0.29
C LYS A 77 -8.22 15.15 -0.03
N PRO A 78 -7.49 14.09 -0.42
CA PRO A 78 -8.08 12.77 -0.56
C PRO A 78 -8.85 12.37 0.70
N ALA A 79 -10.03 11.81 0.52
CA ALA A 79 -10.87 11.36 1.62
C ALA A 79 -11.54 10.03 1.29
N ALA A 80 -11.48 9.08 2.22
CA ALA A 80 -12.28 7.87 2.11
C ALA A 80 -13.76 8.21 2.27
N ILE A 81 -14.55 7.80 1.30
CA ILE A 81 -16.01 7.97 1.32
C ILE A 81 -16.65 6.80 2.04
N SER A 82 -16.21 5.59 1.74
CA SER A 82 -16.67 4.37 2.38
C SER A 82 -15.59 3.28 2.36
N VAL A 83 -15.65 2.42 3.35
CA VAL A 83 -14.83 1.21 3.42
C VAL A 83 -15.73 0.07 3.87
N HIS A 84 -15.81 -0.98 3.07
CA HIS A 84 -16.49 -2.22 3.40
C HIS A 84 -15.44 -3.31 3.63
N ILE A 85 -15.49 -3.96 4.76
CA ILE A 85 -14.61 -5.08 5.11
C ILE A 85 -15.47 -6.31 5.23
N ASN A 86 -15.11 -7.37 4.52
CA ASN A 86 -15.83 -8.62 4.52
C ASN A 86 -14.92 -9.76 4.96
N ASN A 87 -15.15 -10.28 6.14
CA ASN A 87 -14.47 -11.44 6.72
C ASN A 87 -12.94 -11.35 6.61
N VAL A 88 -12.37 -10.26 7.11
CA VAL A 88 -10.94 -10.06 7.20
C VAL A 88 -10.54 -10.02 8.67
N GLY A 89 -9.62 -10.90 9.08
CA GLY A 89 -9.22 -11.00 10.49
C GLY A 89 -10.37 -11.33 11.44
N GLY A 90 -11.36 -12.09 10.99
CA GLY A 90 -12.55 -12.43 11.77
C GLY A 90 -13.53 -11.28 11.97
N PHE A 91 -13.43 -10.23 11.15
CA PHE A 91 -14.28 -9.03 11.25
C PHE A 91 -14.95 -8.74 9.91
N SER A 92 -16.21 -8.33 9.98
CA SER A 92 -16.95 -7.75 8.85
C SER A 92 -17.62 -6.47 9.32
N GLY A 93 -17.40 -5.39 8.61
CA GLY A 93 -17.94 -4.11 8.99
C GLY A 93 -17.75 -3.05 7.92
N MET A 94 -18.16 -1.84 8.25
CA MET A 94 -18.07 -0.72 7.33
C MET A 94 -17.72 0.58 8.03
N TYR A 95 -17.10 1.45 7.28
CA TYR A 95 -16.90 2.85 7.59
C TYR A 95 -17.64 3.68 6.55
N SER A 96 -18.25 4.75 7.00
CA SER A 96 -18.82 5.79 6.15
C SER A 96 -18.29 7.15 6.57
N GLN A 97 -18.08 8.04 5.62
CA GLN A 97 -17.60 9.40 5.89
C GLN A 97 -18.52 10.17 6.85
N SER A 98 -19.81 9.82 6.90
CA SER A 98 -20.77 10.39 7.85
C SER A 98 -20.52 9.96 9.31
N ASP A 99 -19.79 8.88 9.53
CA ASP A 99 -19.55 8.30 10.86
C ASP A 99 -18.30 8.84 11.56
N GLY A 100 -17.55 9.70 10.87
CA GLY A 100 -16.32 10.28 11.38
C GLY A 100 -15.27 10.46 10.29
N ALA A 101 -14.02 10.71 10.70
CA ALA A 101 -12.90 10.90 9.80
C ALA A 101 -12.03 9.65 9.73
N ALA A 102 -11.64 9.24 8.52
CA ALA A 102 -10.58 8.30 8.29
C ALA A 102 -9.34 9.03 7.76
N ASP A 103 -8.17 8.64 8.23
CA ASP A 103 -6.91 9.16 7.70
C ASP A 103 -6.69 8.56 6.31
N THR A 104 -6.69 9.42 5.30
CA THR A 104 -6.59 9.01 3.90
C THR A 104 -5.40 9.69 3.25
N ARG A 105 -4.50 8.90 2.66
CA ARG A 105 -3.33 9.39 1.94
C ARG A 105 -3.24 8.70 0.59
N VAL A 106 -2.91 9.48 -0.43
CA VAL A 106 -2.64 8.97 -1.77
C VAL A 106 -1.25 9.45 -2.18
N SER A 107 -0.38 8.52 -2.49
CA SER A 107 0.97 8.79 -2.97
C SER A 107 1.22 7.98 -4.24
N GLY A 108 1.28 8.65 -5.39
CA GLY A 108 1.33 7.98 -6.68
C GLY A 108 0.10 7.08 -6.87
N GLU A 109 0.31 5.80 -7.02
CA GLU A 109 -0.74 4.79 -7.17
C GLU A 109 -1.06 4.04 -5.87
N THR A 110 -0.53 4.50 -4.74
CA THR A 110 -0.72 3.86 -3.44
C THR A 110 -1.71 4.66 -2.60
N PHE A 111 -2.75 3.97 -2.16
CA PHE A 111 -3.80 4.48 -1.27
C PHE A 111 -3.58 3.91 0.12
N THR A 112 -3.52 4.77 1.12
CA THR A 112 -3.43 4.37 2.53
C THR A 112 -4.61 4.97 3.28
N ILE A 113 -5.44 4.11 3.86
CA ILE A 113 -6.64 4.52 4.60
C ILE A 113 -6.64 3.83 5.95
N ALA A 114 -6.77 4.62 7.00
CA ALA A 114 -6.85 4.11 8.36
C ALA A 114 -8.01 4.75 9.11
N GLY A 115 -8.75 3.96 9.85
CA GLY A 115 -9.90 4.43 10.60
C GLY A 115 -10.50 3.34 11.47
N THR A 116 -11.74 3.58 11.88
CA THR A 116 -12.53 2.63 12.67
C THR A 116 -13.77 2.22 11.87
N ALA A 117 -14.00 0.93 11.76
CA ALA A 117 -15.20 0.36 11.16
C ALA A 117 -16.07 -0.28 12.23
N ASN A 118 -17.37 -0.20 12.04
CA ASN A 118 -18.37 -0.83 12.89
C ASN A 118 -19.01 -1.98 12.15
N GLY A 119 -19.20 -3.09 12.83
CA GLY A 119 -19.79 -4.28 12.24
C GLY A 119 -19.95 -5.40 13.22
N ILE A 120 -19.51 -6.59 12.84
CA ILE A 120 -19.66 -7.82 13.62
C ILE A 120 -18.37 -8.66 13.57
N ARG A 121 -18.21 -9.49 14.57
CA ARG A 121 -17.31 -10.65 14.47
C ARG A 121 -17.95 -11.70 13.58
N THR A 122 -17.18 -12.25 12.66
CA THR A 122 -17.74 -13.18 11.66
C THR A 122 -18.09 -14.54 12.26
N ASP A 123 -17.41 -14.97 13.32
CA ASP A 123 -17.62 -16.24 14.01
C ASP A 123 -18.86 -16.22 14.93
N THR A 124 -18.97 -15.22 15.80
CA THR A 124 -20.01 -15.13 16.84
C THR A 124 -21.22 -14.29 16.43
N LYS A 125 -21.08 -13.49 15.35
CA LYS A 125 -22.07 -12.48 14.93
C LYS A 125 -22.34 -11.38 15.97
N GLU A 126 -21.47 -11.25 16.96
CA GLU A 126 -21.57 -10.20 17.96
C GLU A 126 -21.15 -8.84 17.38
N PRO A 127 -21.83 -7.75 17.77
CA PRO A 127 -21.41 -6.40 17.38
C PRO A 127 -19.96 -6.14 17.79
N ALA A 128 -19.19 -5.54 16.90
CA ALA A 128 -17.79 -5.21 17.14
C ALA A 128 -17.40 -3.95 16.37
N SER A 129 -16.41 -3.25 16.90
CA SER A 129 -15.68 -2.20 16.19
C SER A 129 -14.23 -2.63 16.02
N ALA A 130 -13.64 -2.30 14.89
CA ALA A 130 -12.25 -2.61 14.63
C ALA A 130 -11.54 -1.39 14.05
N GLN A 131 -10.30 -1.20 14.48
CA GLN A 131 -9.38 -0.30 13.80
C GLN A 131 -8.83 -1.00 12.57
N TYR A 132 -8.89 -0.36 11.43
CA TYR A 132 -8.37 -0.90 10.20
C TYR A 132 -7.31 0.02 9.62
N LYS A 133 -6.38 -0.57 8.90
CA LYS A 133 -5.47 0.12 8.00
C LYS A 133 -5.40 -0.67 6.70
N ILE A 134 -5.62 0.01 5.61
CA ILE A 134 -5.59 -0.58 4.28
C ILE A 134 -4.53 0.16 3.46
N VAL A 135 -3.62 -0.58 2.88
CA VAL A 135 -2.65 -0.07 1.91
C VAL A 135 -2.91 -0.79 0.60
N ALA A 136 -3.34 -0.06 -0.41
CA ALA A 136 -3.65 -0.62 -1.72
C ALA A 136 -2.85 0.10 -2.79
N ARG A 137 -2.18 -0.68 -3.62
CA ARG A 137 -1.47 -0.19 -4.78
C ARG A 137 -2.22 -0.55 -6.04
N CYS A 138 -2.59 0.43 -6.76
CA CYS A 138 -3.18 0.32 -8.08
C CYS A 138 -2.11 0.37 -9.18
#